data_ca38e27b079c563f8f69d3759c4f2d59
#
_entry.id   ca38e27b079c563f8f69d3759c4f2d59
#
_cell.length_a   1.000
_cell.length_b   1.000
_cell.length_c   1.000
_cell.angle_alpha   90.00
_cell.angle_beta   90.00
_cell.angle_gamma   90.00
#
_symmetry.space_group_name_H-M   'P 1'
#
loop_
_entity.id
_entity.type
_entity.pdbx_description
1 polymer ?
#
loop_
_entity_poly.entity_id
_entity_poly.type
_entity_poly.pdbx_seq_one_letter_code
_entity_poly.pdbx_strand_id
1 'polypeptide(L)'
;MKKILLALVLAANALSLSAAELQFVESAPDETVYGSSLTARPQAVWLEMIGAASKTLDIEQFYIADQAGEVLEPVLAAVKDAVKRGVKVRVIVEKVMVKESERSLPALKEAGVETRVIEFKKAGGGVQHAKFFIVDGKEAYVGSQNLDWRSLKHIHELGLRIKSAKAASDLARLFEADWALAGGAEAKKMFAKKGKTGISASKPEKAAVNGGEVSYSLAYSPVNFVPKGADTEITELLKAVGAAKKTIRGQVMTYSLMEHGSKRWADLDTAFRKAAAKGVKVELVFADWAMGGKADRDIKALAKTENIEVKISILPQHSSGMIPFSRVEHLKYLVIDGETGYVTTSNWGPGYFLTSRGVAVFTKGAAAASVLEDIFARTWAGPYVQPVDPLKEYRPVKRN
;
A
#
# COMPACT_ATOMS: atom_id res chain seq x y z
N MET A 1 -25.02 -69.76 -2.22
CA MET A 1 -24.85 -68.72 -1.19
C MET A 1 -23.74 -67.80 -1.68
N LYS A 2 -24.09 -66.68 -2.38
CA LYS A 2 -23.12 -65.67 -2.90
C LYS A 2 -23.00 -64.57 -1.86
N LYS A 3 -21.81 -64.37 -1.30
CA LYS A 3 -21.49 -63.22 -0.45
C LYS A 3 -21.22 -62.01 -1.31
N ILE A 4 -22.07 -60.98 -1.21
CA ILE A 4 -21.89 -59.68 -1.82
C ILE A 4 -21.00 -58.87 -0.86
N LEU A 5 -19.80 -58.50 -1.31
CA LEU A 5 -18.89 -57.62 -0.59
C LEU A 5 -19.28 -56.17 -0.97
N LEU A 6 -19.81 -55.43 0.00
CA LEU A 6 -20.15 -54.03 -0.15
C LEU A 6 -18.87 -53.22 0.16
N ALA A 7 -18.23 -52.68 -0.89
CA ALA A 7 -17.11 -51.78 -0.72
C ALA A 7 -17.64 -50.35 -0.45
N LEU A 8 -17.47 -49.85 0.79
CA LEU A 8 -17.68 -48.43 1.11
C LEU A 8 -16.53 -47.62 0.54
N VAL A 9 -16.80 -46.83 -0.50
CA VAL A 9 -15.89 -45.78 -0.96
C VAL A 9 -16.09 -44.59 -0.06
N LEU A 10 -15.21 -44.40 0.90
CA LEU A 10 -15.06 -43.15 1.66
C LEU A 10 -14.43 -42.12 0.73
N ALA A 11 -15.26 -41.25 0.14
CA ALA A 11 -14.79 -40.04 -0.51
C ALA A 11 -14.24 -39.09 0.57
N ALA A 12 -12.93 -39.10 0.76
CA ALA A 12 -12.24 -38.07 1.53
C ALA A 12 -12.38 -36.76 0.76
N ASN A 13 -13.31 -35.91 1.16
CA ASN A 13 -13.30 -34.49 0.82
C ASN A 13 -12.05 -33.90 1.45
N ALA A 14 -10.91 -33.99 0.75
CA ALA A 14 -9.78 -33.12 1.02
C ALA A 14 -10.26 -31.71 0.73
N LEU A 15 -10.55 -30.94 1.77
CA LEU A 15 -10.58 -29.48 1.70
C LEU A 15 -9.22 -29.07 1.18
N SER A 16 -9.09 -28.88 -0.15
CA SER A 16 -7.95 -28.21 -0.72
C SER A 16 -7.94 -26.82 -0.09
N LEU A 17 -7.03 -26.58 0.87
CA LEU A 17 -6.71 -25.20 1.22
C LEU A 17 -6.36 -24.51 -0.10
N SER A 18 -7.24 -23.63 -0.56
CA SER A 18 -6.97 -22.81 -1.71
C SER A 18 -5.63 -22.12 -1.47
N ALA A 19 -4.69 -22.26 -2.40
CA ALA A 19 -3.43 -21.53 -2.33
C ALA A 19 -3.75 -20.03 -2.20
N ALA A 20 -2.92 -19.29 -1.45
CA ALA A 20 -3.10 -17.86 -1.33
C ALA A 20 -3.07 -17.21 -2.74
N GLU A 21 -3.81 -16.14 -2.93
CA GLU A 21 -3.88 -15.40 -4.18
C GLU A 21 -3.59 -13.92 -3.92
N LEU A 22 -2.78 -13.31 -4.77
CA LEU A 22 -2.54 -11.88 -4.80
C LEU A 22 -3.15 -11.31 -6.08
N GLN A 23 -3.98 -10.29 -5.94
CA GLN A 23 -4.57 -9.54 -7.04
C GLN A 23 -4.10 -8.10 -6.97
N PHE A 24 -3.40 -7.63 -7.99
CA PHE A 24 -3.02 -6.22 -8.10
C PHE A 24 -4.23 -5.36 -8.44
N VAL A 25 -4.35 -4.23 -7.75
CA VAL A 25 -5.50 -3.32 -7.82
C VAL A 25 -4.99 -1.92 -8.08
N GLU A 26 -5.27 -1.40 -9.26
CA GLU A 26 -4.78 -0.10 -9.74
C GLU A 26 -5.91 0.90 -9.91
N SER A 27 -5.77 2.08 -9.30
CA SER A 27 -6.57 3.25 -9.66
C SER A 27 -5.92 3.95 -10.85
N ALA A 28 -6.59 3.95 -11.98
CA ALA A 28 -6.17 4.73 -13.13
C ALA A 28 -6.98 6.02 -13.18
N PRO A 29 -6.33 7.19 -13.18
CA PRO A 29 -7.06 8.45 -13.26
C PRO A 29 -7.87 8.54 -14.56
N ASP A 30 -9.13 8.94 -14.44
CA ASP A 30 -9.99 9.17 -15.59
C ASP A 30 -9.31 10.15 -16.59
N GLU A 31 -9.63 10.00 -17.87
CA GLU A 31 -9.06 10.80 -18.95
C GLU A 31 -7.53 10.71 -19.03
N THR A 32 -6.98 9.52 -18.73
CA THR A 32 -5.56 9.22 -18.94
C THR A 32 -5.36 7.92 -19.71
N VAL A 33 -4.15 7.71 -20.21
CA VAL A 33 -3.76 6.45 -20.88
C VAL A 33 -3.30 5.38 -19.89
N TYR A 34 -3.44 5.63 -18.59
CA TYR A 34 -3.06 4.69 -17.53
C TYR A 34 -4.07 3.56 -17.37
N GLY A 35 -3.66 2.55 -16.69
CA GLY A 35 -4.44 1.36 -16.38
C GLY A 35 -3.94 0.11 -17.12
N SER A 36 -3.33 -0.78 -16.35
CA SER A 36 -2.90 -2.09 -16.84
C SER A 36 -4.10 -3.03 -17.03
N SER A 37 -4.06 -3.87 -18.05
CA SER A 37 -4.99 -4.99 -18.20
C SER A 37 -4.68 -6.16 -17.25
N LEU A 38 -3.53 -6.12 -16.58
CA LEU A 38 -3.11 -7.11 -15.59
C LEU A 38 -3.59 -6.77 -14.17
N THR A 39 -4.28 -5.64 -13.99
CA THR A 39 -4.78 -5.14 -12.69
C THR A 39 -6.29 -5.02 -12.67
N ALA A 40 -6.88 -5.18 -11.48
CA ALA A 40 -8.29 -4.88 -11.24
C ALA A 40 -8.49 -3.41 -10.81
N ARG A 41 -9.75 -2.94 -10.80
CA ARG A 41 -10.09 -1.59 -10.35
C ARG A 41 -10.59 -1.60 -8.91
N PRO A 42 -10.17 -0.61 -8.06
CA PRO A 42 -10.39 -0.68 -6.62
C PRO A 42 -11.85 -0.67 -6.22
N GLN A 43 -12.71 0.14 -6.85
CA GLN A 43 -14.13 0.19 -6.49
C GLN A 43 -14.79 -1.21 -6.61
N ALA A 44 -14.59 -1.90 -7.73
CA ALA A 44 -15.16 -3.23 -7.95
C ALA A 44 -14.62 -4.26 -6.95
N VAL A 45 -13.31 -4.26 -6.71
CA VAL A 45 -12.65 -5.17 -5.76
C VAL A 45 -13.13 -4.90 -4.33
N TRP A 46 -13.24 -3.65 -3.92
CA TRP A 46 -13.67 -3.30 -2.57
C TRP A 46 -15.14 -3.63 -2.35
N LEU A 47 -16.01 -3.39 -3.34
CA LEU A 47 -17.41 -3.78 -3.28
C LEU A 47 -17.57 -5.30 -3.16
N GLU A 48 -16.80 -6.08 -3.93
CA GLU A 48 -16.79 -7.54 -3.83
C GLU A 48 -16.36 -7.99 -2.43
N MET A 49 -15.22 -7.50 -1.93
CA MET A 49 -14.68 -7.88 -0.61
C MET A 49 -15.62 -7.50 0.52
N ILE A 50 -16.13 -6.27 0.55
CA ILE A 50 -17.01 -5.78 1.60
C ILE A 50 -18.39 -6.44 1.52
N GLY A 51 -18.88 -6.68 0.31
CA GLY A 51 -20.12 -7.40 0.07
C GLY A 51 -20.09 -8.85 0.56
N ALA A 52 -18.93 -9.51 0.48
CA ALA A 52 -18.71 -10.88 0.95
C ALA A 52 -18.49 -10.97 2.48
N ALA A 53 -18.30 -9.86 3.18
CA ALA A 53 -18.11 -9.86 4.63
C ALA A 53 -19.32 -10.45 5.36
N SER A 54 -19.06 -11.41 6.26
CA SER A 54 -20.09 -12.17 7.00
C SER A 54 -19.93 -12.13 8.52
N LYS A 55 -18.75 -11.80 9.03
CA LYS A 55 -18.42 -11.78 10.46
C LYS A 55 -17.79 -10.48 10.91
N THR A 56 -16.68 -10.08 10.27
CA THR A 56 -15.88 -8.92 10.66
C THR A 56 -15.37 -8.16 9.46
N LEU A 57 -15.31 -6.83 9.61
CA LEU A 57 -14.66 -5.92 8.66
C LEU A 57 -13.85 -4.90 9.48
N ASP A 58 -12.53 -5.01 9.45
CA ASP A 58 -11.62 -4.12 10.14
C ASP A 58 -10.93 -3.22 9.12
N ILE A 59 -11.12 -1.91 9.24
CA ILE A 59 -10.62 -0.90 8.29
C ILE A 59 -9.67 0.04 9.00
N GLU A 60 -8.45 0.18 8.50
CA GLU A 60 -7.47 1.16 8.96
C GLU A 60 -7.06 2.06 7.79
N GLN A 61 -7.36 3.35 7.94
CA GLN A 61 -7.19 4.35 6.91
C GLN A 61 -6.55 5.62 7.46
N PHE A 62 -5.84 6.34 6.61
CA PHE A 62 -5.31 7.65 6.96
C PHE A 62 -6.44 8.65 7.16
N TYR A 63 -7.43 8.62 6.26
CA TYR A 63 -8.69 9.37 6.33
C TYR A 63 -9.75 8.75 5.41
N ILE A 64 -10.99 9.24 5.51
CA ILE A 64 -12.12 8.86 4.64
C ILE A 64 -12.72 10.15 4.08
N ALA A 65 -12.58 10.38 2.78
CA ALA A 65 -13.11 11.57 2.11
C ALA A 65 -14.12 11.17 1.02
N ASP A 66 -15.39 11.43 1.31
CA ASP A 66 -16.48 11.18 0.39
C ASP A 66 -17.06 12.49 -0.16
N GLN A 67 -17.58 12.42 -1.37
CA GLN A 67 -18.34 13.48 -2.02
C GLN A 67 -19.63 12.89 -2.61
N ALA A 68 -20.76 13.59 -2.44
CA ALA A 68 -22.06 13.09 -2.91
C ALA A 68 -22.05 12.85 -4.42
N GLY A 69 -22.55 11.69 -4.84
CA GLY A 69 -22.62 11.28 -6.24
C GLY A 69 -21.30 10.72 -6.79
N GLU A 70 -20.22 10.65 -5.98
CA GLU A 70 -18.92 10.16 -6.42
C GLU A 70 -18.70 8.66 -6.12
N VAL A 71 -17.68 8.12 -6.72
CA VAL A 71 -17.37 6.68 -6.79
C VAL A 71 -17.09 6.00 -5.44
N LEU A 72 -16.86 6.75 -4.36
CA LEU A 72 -16.69 6.18 -3.02
C LEU A 72 -18.04 5.92 -2.33
N GLU A 73 -19.09 6.63 -2.69
CA GLU A 73 -20.40 6.53 -2.05
C GLU A 73 -20.95 5.09 -2.03
N PRO A 74 -20.94 4.31 -3.13
CA PRO A 74 -21.32 2.89 -3.12
C PRO A 74 -20.48 2.03 -2.16
N VAL A 75 -19.19 2.33 -2.01
CA VAL A 75 -18.30 1.59 -1.10
C VAL A 75 -18.70 1.84 0.35
N LEU A 76 -18.95 3.09 0.73
CA LEU A 76 -19.43 3.44 2.08
C LEU A 76 -20.83 2.90 2.34
N ALA A 77 -21.69 2.84 1.32
CA ALA A 77 -22.99 2.18 1.42
C ALA A 77 -22.82 0.68 1.71
N ALA A 78 -21.93 -0.01 1.01
CA ALA A 78 -21.62 -1.42 1.26
C ALA A 78 -21.07 -1.68 2.68
N VAL A 79 -20.27 -0.76 3.24
CA VAL A 79 -19.82 -0.82 4.65
C VAL A 79 -21.02 -0.73 5.61
N LYS A 80 -21.93 0.20 5.40
CA LYS A 80 -23.17 0.35 6.21
C LYS A 80 -24.08 -0.88 6.08
N ASP A 81 -24.19 -1.44 4.88
CA ASP A 81 -24.98 -2.64 4.63
C ASP A 81 -24.34 -3.89 5.27
N ALA A 82 -23.03 -3.94 5.39
CA ALA A 82 -22.35 -4.99 6.17
C ALA A 82 -22.81 -4.96 7.64
N VAL A 83 -22.91 -3.77 8.27
CA VAL A 83 -23.46 -3.64 9.63
C VAL A 83 -24.91 -4.15 9.70
N LYS A 84 -25.77 -3.79 8.74
CA LYS A 84 -27.16 -4.27 8.68
C LYS A 84 -27.26 -5.80 8.56
N ARG A 85 -26.26 -6.44 7.91
CA ARG A 85 -26.16 -7.90 7.83
C ARG A 85 -25.62 -8.54 9.12
N GLY A 86 -25.29 -7.76 10.15
CA GLY A 86 -24.75 -8.23 11.43
C GLY A 86 -23.23 -8.39 11.45
N VAL A 87 -22.50 -7.87 10.45
CA VAL A 87 -21.04 -7.85 10.42
C VAL A 87 -20.55 -6.86 11.46
N LYS A 88 -19.57 -7.28 12.29
CA LYS A 88 -18.88 -6.36 13.19
C LYS A 88 -17.90 -5.51 12.37
N VAL A 89 -18.19 -4.22 12.22
CA VAL A 89 -17.36 -3.28 11.46
C VAL A 89 -16.64 -2.32 12.38
N ARG A 90 -15.31 -2.21 12.22
CA ARG A 90 -14.44 -1.29 12.98
C ARG A 90 -13.61 -0.45 12.03
N VAL A 91 -13.46 0.84 12.36
CA VAL A 91 -12.71 1.81 11.55
C VAL A 91 -11.74 2.59 12.41
N ILE A 92 -10.48 2.68 12.00
CA ILE A 92 -9.46 3.60 12.55
C ILE A 92 -9.13 4.65 11.50
N VAL A 93 -9.08 5.94 11.91
CA VAL A 93 -8.53 7.04 11.12
C VAL A 93 -7.49 7.84 11.92
N GLU A 94 -6.55 8.50 11.22
CA GLU A 94 -5.52 9.33 11.85
C GLU A 94 -6.08 10.70 12.27
N LYS A 95 -5.68 11.15 13.47
CA LYS A 95 -6.16 12.41 14.07
C LYS A 95 -5.82 13.65 13.25
N VAL A 96 -4.61 13.73 12.68
CA VAL A 96 -4.20 14.91 11.91
C VAL A 96 -5.03 15.08 10.62
N MET A 97 -5.70 14.02 10.17
CA MET A 97 -6.54 13.99 8.97
C MET A 97 -8.03 13.83 9.27
N VAL A 98 -8.45 13.90 10.54
CA VAL A 98 -9.86 13.67 10.93
C VAL A 98 -10.81 14.67 10.28
N LYS A 99 -10.34 15.88 9.95
CA LYS A 99 -11.12 16.90 9.26
C LYS A 99 -11.57 16.43 7.86
N GLU A 100 -10.71 15.70 7.15
CA GLU A 100 -11.06 15.10 5.85
C GLU A 100 -12.17 14.05 5.97
N SER A 101 -12.37 13.51 7.18
CA SER A 101 -13.36 12.48 7.48
C SER A 101 -14.62 13.04 8.18
N GLU A 102 -14.76 14.36 8.29
CA GLU A 102 -15.84 15.02 9.06
C GLU A 102 -17.25 14.69 8.57
N ARG A 103 -17.39 14.37 7.29
CA ARG A 103 -18.67 13.93 6.70
C ARG A 103 -18.88 12.42 6.85
N SER A 104 -17.85 11.63 6.56
CA SER A 104 -17.96 10.17 6.43
C SER A 104 -17.97 9.47 7.78
N LEU A 105 -17.12 9.89 8.73
CA LEU A 105 -16.95 9.20 10.00
C LEU A 105 -18.19 9.26 10.89
N PRO A 106 -18.88 10.41 11.07
CA PRO A 106 -20.15 10.47 11.79
C PRO A 106 -21.23 9.59 11.14
N ALA A 107 -21.36 9.62 9.81
CA ALA A 107 -22.35 8.83 9.08
C ALA A 107 -22.12 7.31 9.18
N LEU A 108 -20.86 6.86 9.27
CA LEU A 108 -20.53 5.47 9.56
C LEU A 108 -20.87 5.09 11.00
N LYS A 109 -20.54 5.98 11.95
CA LYS A 109 -20.86 5.77 13.38
C LYS A 109 -22.36 5.67 13.61
N GLU A 110 -23.16 6.54 12.99
CA GLU A 110 -24.63 6.50 13.05
C GLU A 110 -25.19 5.19 12.49
N ALA A 111 -24.56 4.63 11.47
CA ALA A 111 -24.91 3.32 10.91
C ALA A 111 -24.47 2.12 11.77
N GLY A 112 -23.85 2.34 12.93
CA GLY A 112 -23.43 1.29 13.86
C GLY A 112 -21.99 0.81 13.68
N VAL A 113 -21.16 1.49 12.90
CA VAL A 113 -19.73 1.20 12.78
C VAL A 113 -18.98 1.64 14.04
N GLU A 114 -18.19 0.76 14.65
CA GLU A 114 -17.29 1.15 15.73
C GLU A 114 -16.12 1.97 15.16
N THR A 115 -15.98 3.22 15.56
CA THR A 115 -14.94 4.12 15.03
C THR A 115 -13.97 4.57 16.11
N ARG A 116 -12.68 4.64 15.78
CA ARG A 116 -11.65 5.23 16.62
C ARG A 116 -10.78 6.19 15.82
N VAL A 117 -10.31 7.23 16.50
CA VAL A 117 -9.32 8.19 15.98
C VAL A 117 -8.01 7.92 16.70
N ILE A 118 -6.97 7.56 15.95
CA ILE A 118 -5.64 7.34 16.48
C ILE A 118 -4.79 8.62 16.35
N GLU A 119 -4.10 9.00 17.42
CA GLU A 119 -3.04 10.00 17.40
C GLU A 119 -1.69 9.30 17.43
N PHE A 120 -1.30 8.75 16.27
CA PHE A 120 -0.11 7.88 16.20
C PHE A 120 1.18 8.59 16.60
N LYS A 121 1.21 9.92 16.51
CA LYS A 121 2.33 10.74 17.00
C LYS A 121 2.72 10.44 18.45
N LYS A 122 1.76 10.12 19.31
CA LYS A 122 2.01 9.78 20.72
C LYS A 122 2.71 8.44 20.90
N ALA A 123 2.53 7.52 19.98
CA ALA A 123 3.15 6.20 19.99
C ALA A 123 4.45 6.18 19.18
N GLY A 124 4.38 6.43 17.88
CA GLY A 124 5.47 6.27 16.93
C GLY A 124 6.22 7.55 16.58
N GLY A 125 5.69 8.72 16.93
CA GLY A 125 6.27 10.03 16.61
C GLY A 125 5.81 10.64 15.28
N GLY A 126 5.24 9.84 14.37
CA GLY A 126 4.68 10.25 13.08
C GLY A 126 3.17 10.10 13.03
N VAL A 127 2.66 9.62 11.90
CA VAL A 127 1.22 9.45 11.66
C VAL A 127 0.87 8.00 11.36
N GLN A 128 -0.38 7.62 11.57
CA GLN A 128 -0.93 6.39 11.02
C GLN A 128 -1.17 6.62 9.51
N HIS A 129 -0.29 6.08 8.67
CA HIS A 129 -0.33 6.26 7.21
C HIS A 129 -0.62 4.96 6.46
N ALA A 130 -0.82 3.85 7.17
CA ALA A 130 -1.26 2.60 6.57
C ALA A 130 -2.67 2.74 5.99
N LYS A 131 -2.94 2.00 4.92
CA LYS A 131 -4.25 1.85 4.29
C LYS A 131 -4.46 0.39 4.01
N PHE A 132 -5.26 -0.24 4.85
CA PHE A 132 -5.63 -1.63 4.68
C PHE A 132 -6.99 -1.91 5.29
N PHE A 133 -7.60 -2.99 4.88
CA PHE A 133 -8.75 -3.57 5.56
C PHE A 133 -8.72 -5.10 5.51
N ILE A 134 -9.40 -5.72 6.45
CA ILE A 134 -9.42 -7.17 6.67
C ILE A 134 -10.87 -7.63 6.69
N VAL A 135 -11.18 -8.68 5.92
CA VAL A 135 -12.50 -9.28 5.83
C VAL A 135 -12.48 -10.68 6.44
N ASP A 136 -13.31 -10.90 7.46
CA ASP A 136 -13.56 -12.19 8.12
C ASP A 136 -12.31 -12.93 8.62
N GLY A 137 -11.15 -12.23 8.72
CA GLY A 137 -9.87 -12.86 8.98
C GLY A 137 -9.41 -13.85 7.88
N LYS A 138 -9.96 -13.73 6.66
CA LYS A 138 -9.70 -14.62 5.53
C LYS A 138 -8.93 -13.95 4.41
N GLU A 139 -9.16 -12.69 4.17
CA GLU A 139 -8.50 -11.88 3.15
C GLU A 139 -8.28 -10.46 3.62
N ALA A 140 -7.37 -9.77 2.97
CA ALA A 140 -7.05 -8.38 3.26
C ALA A 140 -6.80 -7.58 1.98
N TYR A 141 -6.94 -6.28 2.09
CA TYR A 141 -6.49 -5.29 1.11
C TYR A 141 -5.40 -4.43 1.73
N VAL A 142 -4.33 -4.15 0.99
CA VAL A 142 -3.24 -3.23 1.37
C VAL A 142 -2.88 -2.39 0.16
N GLY A 143 -2.82 -1.06 0.29
CA GLY A 143 -2.46 -0.23 -0.85
C GLY A 143 -2.15 1.22 -0.53
N SER A 144 -1.88 1.99 -1.57
CA SER A 144 -1.69 3.43 -1.46
C SER A 144 -3.02 4.20 -1.40
N GLN A 145 -4.11 3.57 -1.83
CA GLN A 145 -5.44 4.18 -1.92
C GLN A 145 -6.00 4.52 -0.54
N ASN A 146 -6.31 5.80 -0.33
CA ASN A 146 -7.18 6.20 0.77
C ASN A 146 -8.63 5.83 0.44
N LEU A 147 -9.50 5.70 1.45
CA LEU A 147 -10.96 5.73 1.24
C LEU A 147 -11.36 7.16 0.85
N ASP A 148 -11.07 7.51 -0.39
CA ASP A 148 -11.23 8.84 -0.96
C ASP A 148 -11.74 8.69 -2.40
N TRP A 149 -12.80 9.40 -2.75
CA TRP A 149 -13.36 9.39 -4.09
C TRP A 149 -12.32 9.76 -5.16
N ARG A 150 -11.37 10.67 -4.83
CA ARG A 150 -10.27 11.05 -5.71
C ARG A 150 -9.28 9.92 -5.94
N SER A 151 -9.00 9.14 -4.89
CA SER A 151 -8.14 7.95 -4.96
C SER A 151 -8.69 6.88 -5.91
N LEU A 152 -10.01 6.79 -6.03
CA LEU A 152 -10.64 5.80 -6.90
C LEU A 152 -10.74 6.24 -8.37
N LYS A 153 -10.72 7.57 -8.63
CA LYS A 153 -11.09 8.14 -9.92
C LYS A 153 -10.05 9.09 -10.53
N HIS A 154 -9.28 9.80 -9.72
CA HIS A 154 -8.46 10.94 -10.16
C HIS A 154 -6.98 10.87 -9.76
N ILE A 155 -6.60 9.86 -9.01
CA ILE A 155 -5.22 9.68 -8.52
C ILE A 155 -4.71 8.32 -9.03
N HIS A 156 -3.46 8.27 -9.48
CA HIS A 156 -2.84 7.01 -9.88
C HIS A 156 -2.31 6.28 -8.64
N GLU A 157 -2.88 5.12 -8.33
CA GLU A 157 -2.61 4.39 -7.09
C GLU A 157 -2.48 2.89 -7.31
N LEU A 158 -1.86 2.18 -6.38
CA LEU A 158 -1.66 0.73 -6.45
C LEU A 158 -1.88 0.07 -5.08
N GLY A 159 -2.56 -1.06 -5.11
CA GLY A 159 -2.75 -1.93 -3.95
C GLY A 159 -2.80 -3.41 -4.33
N LEU A 160 -2.98 -4.23 -3.32
CA LEU A 160 -3.07 -5.68 -3.41
C LEU A 160 -4.25 -6.18 -2.58
N ARG A 161 -5.12 -6.97 -3.19
CA ARG A 161 -6.00 -7.89 -2.48
C ARG A 161 -5.22 -9.17 -2.20
N ILE A 162 -5.23 -9.63 -0.98
CA ILE A 162 -4.48 -10.79 -0.50
C ILE A 162 -5.49 -11.80 0.05
N LYS A 163 -5.82 -12.83 -0.72
CA LYS A 163 -6.68 -13.93 -0.27
C LYS A 163 -5.83 -14.94 0.51
N SER A 164 -5.61 -14.65 1.78
CA SER A 164 -4.84 -15.49 2.71
C SER A 164 -5.27 -15.24 4.14
N ALA A 165 -5.71 -16.28 4.83
CA ALA A 165 -6.02 -16.20 6.25
C ALA A 165 -4.78 -15.92 7.12
N LYS A 166 -3.57 -16.31 6.67
CA LYS A 166 -2.33 -15.98 7.38
C LYS A 166 -2.01 -14.49 7.29
N ALA A 167 -2.10 -13.91 6.08
CA ALA A 167 -1.91 -12.46 5.89
C ALA A 167 -2.96 -11.66 6.66
N ALA A 168 -4.23 -12.07 6.59
CA ALA A 168 -5.32 -11.48 7.36
C ALA A 168 -5.05 -11.53 8.87
N SER A 169 -4.54 -12.66 9.38
CA SER A 169 -4.16 -12.81 10.80
C SER A 169 -3.00 -11.90 11.21
N ASP A 170 -1.99 -11.74 10.35
CA ASP A 170 -0.85 -10.85 10.65
C ASP A 170 -1.25 -9.38 10.66
N LEU A 171 -2.06 -8.96 9.69
CA LEU A 171 -2.61 -7.60 9.65
C LEU A 171 -3.59 -7.35 10.81
N ALA A 172 -4.38 -8.36 11.21
CA ALA A 172 -5.25 -8.25 12.39
C ALA A 172 -4.45 -8.01 13.68
N ARG A 173 -3.27 -8.61 13.83
CA ARG A 173 -2.38 -8.32 14.98
C ARG A 173 -1.92 -6.87 15.00
N LEU A 174 -1.64 -6.28 13.84
CA LEU A 174 -1.31 -4.87 13.72
C LEU A 174 -2.52 -4.00 14.05
N PHE A 175 -3.66 -4.27 13.42
CA PHE A 175 -4.92 -3.57 13.66
C PHE A 175 -5.31 -3.57 15.13
N GLU A 176 -5.25 -4.72 15.83
CA GLU A 176 -5.58 -4.81 17.26
C GLU A 176 -4.65 -3.98 18.14
N ALA A 177 -3.36 -3.90 17.79
CA ALA A 177 -2.44 -3.03 18.50
C ALA A 177 -2.80 -1.55 18.28
N ASP A 178 -3.07 -1.13 17.06
CA ASP A 178 -3.42 0.25 16.73
C ASP A 178 -4.83 0.61 17.23
N TRP A 179 -5.76 -0.35 17.23
CA TRP A 179 -7.07 -0.21 17.88
C TRP A 179 -6.94 0.04 19.39
N ALA A 180 -6.09 -0.71 20.06
CA ALA A 180 -5.83 -0.50 21.48
C ALA A 180 -5.15 0.84 21.76
N LEU A 181 -4.17 1.26 20.93
CA LEU A 181 -3.53 2.57 21.01
C LEU A 181 -4.53 3.70 20.85
N ALA A 182 -5.44 3.59 19.88
CA ALA A 182 -6.54 4.55 19.69
C ALA A 182 -7.50 4.60 20.89
N GLY A 183 -7.55 3.54 21.70
CA GLY A 183 -8.27 3.47 22.97
C GLY A 183 -7.48 3.92 24.19
N GLY A 184 -6.23 4.43 24.02
CA GLY A 184 -5.39 4.93 25.09
C GLY A 184 -4.43 3.91 25.69
N ALA A 185 -4.25 2.72 25.08
CA ALA A 185 -3.28 1.73 25.56
C ALA A 185 -1.83 2.20 25.37
N GLU A 186 -0.92 1.72 26.21
CA GLU A 186 0.51 2.02 26.11
C GLU A 186 1.18 1.22 24.98
N ALA A 187 1.86 1.91 24.06
CA ALA A 187 2.53 1.32 22.91
C ALA A 187 3.51 0.20 23.28
N LYS A 188 4.37 0.42 24.30
CA LYS A 188 5.34 -0.59 24.76
C LYS A 188 4.68 -1.93 25.12
N LYS A 189 3.50 -1.89 25.75
CA LYS A 189 2.77 -3.12 26.14
C LYS A 189 2.19 -3.85 24.91
N MET A 190 1.77 -3.11 23.87
CA MET A 190 1.16 -3.70 22.67
C MET A 190 2.18 -4.46 21.84
N PHE A 191 3.35 -3.89 21.60
CA PHE A 191 4.37 -4.50 20.73
C PHE A 191 5.37 -5.42 21.45
N ALA A 192 5.38 -5.45 22.78
CA ALA A 192 6.20 -6.39 23.58
C ALA A 192 5.64 -7.83 23.60
N LYS A 193 4.34 -8.01 23.34
CA LYS A 193 3.70 -9.33 23.40
C LYS A 193 4.33 -10.28 22.38
N LYS A 194 4.81 -11.45 22.87
CA LYS A 194 5.24 -12.54 21.99
C LYS A 194 4.04 -13.04 21.19
N GLY A 195 4.19 -13.17 19.88
CA GLY A 195 3.23 -13.80 18.99
C GLY A 195 3.93 -14.84 18.14
N LYS A 196 3.17 -15.73 17.47
CA LYS A 196 3.75 -16.61 16.44
C LYS A 196 4.29 -15.69 15.32
N THR A 197 5.50 -16.01 14.84
CA THR A 197 6.04 -15.37 13.64
C THR A 197 5.11 -15.66 12.47
N GLY A 198 4.57 -14.63 11.88
CA GLY A 198 3.69 -14.73 10.73
C GLY A 198 4.45 -14.87 9.41
N ILE A 199 3.90 -14.27 8.37
CA ILE A 199 4.55 -14.20 7.06
C ILE A 199 5.69 -13.18 7.15
N SER A 200 6.92 -13.61 6.79
CA SER A 200 8.13 -12.80 6.87
C SER A 200 9.06 -13.16 5.70
N ALA A 201 10.12 -12.38 5.47
CA ALA A 201 11.12 -12.67 4.45
C ALA A 201 11.81 -14.02 4.67
N SER A 202 11.98 -14.44 5.95
CA SER A 202 12.54 -15.77 6.29
C SER A 202 11.49 -16.89 6.21
N LYS A 203 10.20 -16.55 6.18
CA LYS A 203 9.07 -17.49 6.12
C LYS A 203 7.98 -16.94 5.20
N PRO A 204 8.26 -16.80 3.90
CA PRO A 204 7.28 -16.28 2.95
C PRO A 204 6.14 -17.26 2.73
N GLU A 205 4.99 -16.77 2.31
CA GLU A 205 3.87 -17.59 1.86
C GLU A 205 3.86 -17.68 0.34
N LYS A 206 3.59 -18.87 -0.20
CA LYS A 206 3.36 -19.05 -1.63
C LYS A 206 1.96 -18.57 -1.99
N ALA A 207 1.85 -17.92 -3.16
CA ALA A 207 0.60 -17.41 -3.70
C ALA A 207 0.58 -17.52 -5.22
N ALA A 208 -0.60 -17.35 -5.82
CA ALA A 208 -0.78 -17.18 -7.24
C ALA A 208 -0.97 -15.70 -7.61
N VAL A 209 -0.42 -15.28 -8.74
CA VAL A 209 -0.67 -13.98 -9.41
C VAL A 209 -0.93 -14.27 -10.88
N ASN A 210 -2.11 -13.94 -11.37
CA ASN A 210 -2.46 -14.14 -12.80
C ASN A 210 -2.09 -15.54 -13.34
N GLY A 211 -2.27 -16.59 -12.49
CA GLY A 211 -1.97 -17.97 -12.82
C GLY A 211 -0.50 -18.41 -12.64
N GLY A 212 0.41 -17.49 -12.32
CA GLY A 212 1.80 -17.81 -12.02
C GLY A 212 2.08 -17.93 -10.52
N GLU A 213 3.02 -18.81 -10.12
CA GLU A 213 3.42 -18.96 -8.71
C GLU A 213 4.38 -17.85 -8.30
N VAL A 214 4.14 -17.29 -7.12
CA VAL A 214 5.02 -16.33 -6.45
C VAL A 214 5.14 -16.69 -4.97
N SER A 215 6.10 -16.09 -4.28
CA SER A 215 6.08 -16.02 -2.81
C SER A 215 5.97 -14.56 -2.36
N TYR A 216 5.40 -14.33 -1.17
CA TYR A 216 5.32 -12.99 -0.63
C TYR A 216 5.56 -12.96 0.87
N SER A 217 5.97 -11.79 1.35
CA SER A 217 6.13 -11.48 2.77
C SER A 217 5.55 -10.12 3.11
N LEU A 218 5.25 -9.91 4.39
CA LEU A 218 4.76 -8.66 4.94
C LEU A 218 5.85 -8.00 5.79
N ALA A 219 5.95 -6.69 5.70
CA ALA A 219 6.80 -5.89 6.55
C ALA A 219 6.09 -4.60 6.96
N TYR A 220 6.52 -4.01 8.07
CA TYR A 220 5.79 -2.92 8.70
C TYR A 220 6.73 -1.77 9.11
N SER A 221 6.18 -0.58 9.26
CA SER A 221 6.83 0.57 9.87
C SER A 221 5.98 1.13 11.03
N PRO A 222 6.57 1.89 11.93
CA PRO A 222 8.00 2.18 12.09
C PRO A 222 8.74 1.08 12.86
N VAL A 223 10.07 1.07 12.75
CA VAL A 223 10.98 0.00 13.23
C VAL A 223 10.70 -0.49 14.65
N ASN A 224 10.36 0.41 15.57
CA ASN A 224 10.18 0.06 17.00
C ASN A 224 8.73 -0.25 17.40
N PHE A 225 7.80 -0.19 16.46
CA PHE A 225 6.36 -0.35 16.73
C PHE A 225 5.72 -1.36 15.77
N VAL A 226 6.39 -2.49 15.59
CA VAL A 226 5.88 -3.62 14.80
C VAL A 226 5.62 -4.81 15.72
N PRO A 227 4.69 -5.70 15.39
CA PRO A 227 4.46 -6.92 16.15
C PRO A 227 5.76 -7.71 16.31
N LYS A 228 6.04 -8.21 17.52
CA LYS A 228 7.29 -8.94 17.79
C LYS A 228 7.47 -10.12 16.84
N GLY A 229 8.63 -10.17 16.17
CA GLY A 229 8.98 -11.19 15.17
C GLY A 229 8.49 -10.87 13.76
N ALA A 230 7.85 -9.71 13.54
CA ALA A 230 7.56 -9.21 12.20
C ALA A 230 8.78 -8.47 11.62
N ASP A 231 8.89 -8.48 10.29
CA ASP A 231 9.92 -7.75 9.57
C ASP A 231 9.62 -6.25 9.56
N THR A 232 10.69 -5.45 9.55
CA THR A 232 10.56 -4.00 9.37
C THR A 232 10.73 -3.61 7.91
N GLU A 233 9.86 -2.74 7.45
CA GLU A 233 9.79 -2.32 6.05
C GLU A 233 11.13 -1.84 5.50
N ILE A 234 11.77 -0.92 6.21
CA ILE A 234 13.04 -0.34 5.73
C ILE A 234 14.17 -1.37 5.67
N THR A 235 14.22 -2.31 6.60
CA THR A 235 15.26 -3.35 6.60
C THR A 235 15.13 -4.25 5.37
N GLU A 236 13.93 -4.69 5.05
CA GLU A 236 13.71 -5.55 3.89
C GLU A 236 13.86 -4.78 2.56
N LEU A 237 13.45 -3.52 2.52
CA LEU A 237 13.65 -2.65 1.36
C LEU A 237 15.15 -2.45 1.05
N LEU A 238 15.96 -2.15 2.06
CA LEU A 238 17.41 -1.98 1.88
C LEU A 238 18.08 -3.28 1.46
N LYS A 239 17.64 -4.43 1.97
CA LYS A 239 18.13 -5.75 1.51
C LYS A 239 17.77 -6.00 0.05
N ALA A 240 16.52 -5.73 -0.35
CA ALA A 240 16.06 -5.93 -1.72
C ALA A 240 16.83 -5.04 -2.72
N VAL A 241 16.97 -3.75 -2.43
CA VAL A 241 17.75 -2.81 -3.24
C VAL A 241 19.24 -3.21 -3.29
N GLY A 242 19.83 -3.62 -2.16
CA GLY A 242 21.22 -4.05 -2.07
C GLY A 242 21.54 -5.35 -2.82
N ALA A 243 20.52 -6.19 -3.06
CA ALA A 243 20.61 -7.44 -3.80
C ALA A 243 20.45 -7.29 -5.32
N ALA A 244 20.04 -6.12 -5.81
CA ALA A 244 19.81 -5.84 -7.22
C ALA A 244 21.08 -6.08 -8.06
N LYS A 245 20.88 -6.65 -9.27
CA LYS A 245 21.98 -7.01 -10.19
C LYS A 245 21.86 -6.36 -11.56
N LYS A 246 20.63 -6.02 -12.01
CA LYS A 246 20.37 -5.50 -13.36
C LYS A 246 19.60 -4.19 -13.34
N THR A 247 18.41 -4.20 -12.72
CA THR A 247 17.49 -3.06 -12.77
C THR A 247 16.80 -2.82 -11.44
N ILE A 248 16.57 -1.56 -11.12
CA ILE A 248 15.64 -1.11 -10.07
C ILE A 248 14.71 -0.10 -10.74
N ARG A 249 13.42 -0.37 -10.75
CA ARG A 249 12.39 0.51 -11.31
C ARG A 249 11.34 0.82 -10.26
N GLY A 250 10.88 2.06 -10.20
CA GLY A 250 9.84 2.37 -9.23
C GLY A 250 9.21 3.74 -9.34
N GLN A 251 8.09 3.86 -8.64
CA GLN A 251 7.29 5.08 -8.61
C GLN A 251 6.90 5.39 -7.16
N VAL A 252 6.96 6.66 -6.81
CA VAL A 252 6.51 7.14 -5.50
C VAL A 252 6.12 8.62 -5.57
N MET A 253 5.11 9.01 -4.80
CA MET A 253 4.68 10.41 -4.77
C MET A 253 5.77 11.34 -4.25
N THR A 254 6.41 11.01 -3.12
CA THR A 254 7.40 11.87 -2.48
C THR A 254 8.65 11.10 -2.05
N TYR A 255 9.77 11.77 -2.17
CA TYR A 255 11.09 11.32 -1.74
C TYR A 255 11.75 12.42 -0.91
N SER A 256 12.29 12.09 0.24
CA SER A 256 12.97 13.06 1.10
C SER A 256 14.06 12.39 1.92
N LEU A 257 15.18 13.07 2.06
CA LEU A 257 16.29 12.65 2.91
C LEU A 257 16.29 13.36 4.27
N MET A 258 15.31 14.21 4.52
CA MET A 258 15.23 15.00 5.75
C MET A 258 14.23 14.39 6.73
N GLU A 259 14.72 14.02 7.91
CA GLU A 259 13.89 13.75 9.08
C GLU A 259 13.26 15.05 9.62
N HIS A 260 12.24 14.95 10.43
CA HIS A 260 11.67 16.10 11.11
C HIS A 260 12.77 16.87 11.87
N GLY A 261 13.01 18.12 11.45
CA GLY A 261 14.14 18.93 11.91
C GLY A 261 15.22 19.07 10.82
N SER A 262 16.47 18.92 11.22
CA SER A 262 17.63 19.10 10.34
C SER A 262 18.44 17.81 10.10
N LYS A 263 18.06 16.71 10.72
CA LYS A 263 18.80 15.45 10.60
C LYS A 263 18.59 14.84 9.23
N ARG A 264 19.69 14.57 8.53
CA ARG A 264 19.69 13.89 7.24
C ARG A 264 19.71 12.38 7.46
N TRP A 265 18.79 11.69 6.77
CA TRP A 265 18.73 10.24 6.68
C TRP A 265 18.84 9.84 5.21
N ALA A 266 19.84 9.08 4.88
CA ALA A 266 20.18 8.79 3.48
C ALA A 266 20.32 7.29 3.17
N ASP A 267 19.75 6.41 4.00
CA ASP A 267 19.98 4.97 3.87
C ASP A 267 19.49 4.44 2.51
N LEU A 268 18.27 4.82 2.11
CA LEU A 268 17.70 4.42 0.83
C LEU A 268 18.41 5.08 -0.36
N ASP A 269 18.74 6.38 -0.26
CA ASP A 269 19.52 7.11 -1.27
C ASP A 269 20.91 6.46 -1.48
N THR A 270 21.55 6.15 -0.37
CA THR A 270 22.84 5.44 -0.38
C THR A 270 22.75 4.06 -1.03
N ALA A 271 21.66 3.33 -0.77
CA ALA A 271 21.41 2.03 -1.36
C ALA A 271 21.22 2.13 -2.89
N PHE A 272 20.44 3.08 -3.39
CA PHE A 272 20.29 3.32 -4.83
C PHE A 272 21.62 3.68 -5.49
N ARG A 273 22.40 4.62 -4.91
CA ARG A 273 23.71 5.01 -5.45
C ARG A 273 24.72 3.87 -5.44
N LYS A 274 24.73 3.04 -4.40
CA LYS A 274 25.58 1.85 -4.34
C LYS A 274 25.20 0.80 -5.38
N ALA A 275 23.90 0.61 -5.66
CA ALA A 275 23.44 -0.27 -6.72
C ALA A 275 23.87 0.27 -8.10
N ALA A 276 23.65 1.55 -8.35
CA ALA A 276 24.04 2.23 -9.59
C ALA A 276 25.55 2.18 -9.84
N ALA A 277 26.38 2.39 -8.80
CA ALA A 277 27.84 2.27 -8.88
C ALA A 277 28.33 0.85 -9.22
N LYS A 278 27.49 -0.17 -9.02
CA LYS A 278 27.75 -1.56 -9.45
C LYS A 278 27.24 -1.86 -10.86
N GLY A 279 26.73 -0.85 -11.60
CA GLY A 279 26.19 -1.00 -12.95
C GLY A 279 24.70 -1.37 -13.00
N VAL A 280 23.99 -1.35 -11.87
CA VAL A 280 22.53 -1.54 -11.86
C VAL A 280 21.86 -0.29 -12.44
N LYS A 281 20.99 -0.48 -13.44
CA LYS A 281 20.17 0.61 -13.98
C LYS A 281 19.03 0.94 -13.01
N VAL A 282 19.01 2.18 -12.51
CA VAL A 282 17.97 2.67 -11.59
C VAL A 282 17.09 3.67 -12.34
N GLU A 283 15.80 3.38 -12.44
CA GLU A 283 14.81 4.19 -13.15
C GLU A 283 13.67 4.55 -12.19
N LEU A 284 13.51 5.84 -11.88
CA LEU A 284 12.56 6.30 -10.87
C LEU A 284 11.60 7.36 -11.41
N VAL A 285 10.33 7.26 -11.03
CA VAL A 285 9.32 8.28 -11.30
C VAL A 285 8.82 8.86 -9.97
N PHE A 286 8.88 10.17 -9.84
CA PHE A 286 8.30 10.92 -8.73
C PHE A 286 7.12 11.76 -9.22
N ALA A 287 6.17 12.06 -8.33
CA ALA A 287 5.14 13.04 -8.65
C ALA A 287 5.78 14.44 -8.79
N ASP A 288 5.21 15.27 -9.63
CA ASP A 288 5.56 16.68 -9.73
C ASP A 288 5.40 17.44 -8.40
N TRP A 289 4.52 16.94 -7.51
CA TRP A 289 4.34 17.46 -6.14
C TRP A 289 5.59 17.35 -5.26
N ALA A 290 6.56 16.53 -5.64
CA ALA A 290 7.85 16.44 -4.96
C ALA A 290 8.83 17.54 -5.36
N MET A 291 8.51 18.28 -6.44
CA MET A 291 9.40 19.31 -7.00
C MET A 291 9.04 20.72 -6.50
N GLY A 292 9.99 21.62 -6.58
CA GLY A 292 9.85 23.01 -6.14
C GLY A 292 9.81 23.22 -4.62
N GLY A 293 10.05 22.16 -3.85
CA GLY A 293 10.06 22.18 -2.39
C GLY A 293 11.36 21.65 -1.78
N LYS A 294 11.30 21.23 -0.51
CA LYS A 294 12.49 20.74 0.22
C LYS A 294 13.14 19.50 -0.40
N ALA A 295 12.34 18.63 -1.03
CA ALA A 295 12.81 17.40 -1.68
C ALA A 295 13.47 17.64 -3.04
N ASP A 296 13.23 18.77 -3.68
CA ASP A 296 13.71 19.10 -5.02
C ASP A 296 15.23 18.90 -5.17
N ARG A 297 16.00 19.42 -4.20
CA ARG A 297 17.46 19.28 -4.20
C ARG A 297 17.91 17.80 -4.15
N ASP A 298 17.23 16.98 -3.37
CA ASP A 298 17.61 15.57 -3.18
C ASP A 298 17.28 14.76 -4.44
N ILE A 299 16.14 15.03 -5.09
CA ILE A 299 15.75 14.42 -6.36
C ILE A 299 16.69 14.82 -7.49
N LYS A 300 17.04 16.11 -7.60
CA LYS A 300 18.02 16.62 -8.58
C LYS A 300 19.42 16.01 -8.36
N ALA A 301 19.83 15.83 -7.11
CA ALA A 301 21.10 15.19 -6.78
C ALA A 301 21.11 13.72 -7.18
N LEU A 302 19.97 13.03 -7.03
CA LEU A 302 19.81 11.64 -7.48
C LEU A 302 19.90 11.55 -9.01
N ALA A 303 19.22 12.44 -9.74
CA ALA A 303 19.22 12.51 -11.21
C ALA A 303 20.60 12.82 -11.82
N LYS A 304 21.56 13.36 -11.06
CA LYS A 304 22.96 13.57 -11.49
C LYS A 304 23.84 12.34 -11.34
N THR A 305 23.33 11.26 -10.76
CA THR A 305 24.13 10.07 -10.48
C THR A 305 24.14 9.17 -11.72
N GLU A 306 25.32 8.71 -12.12
CA GLU A 306 25.49 7.76 -13.21
C GLU A 306 24.64 6.50 -12.97
N ASN A 307 24.06 5.93 -14.02
CA ASN A 307 23.13 4.80 -13.99
C ASN A 307 21.83 5.04 -13.22
N ILE A 308 21.50 6.28 -12.86
CA ILE A 308 20.19 6.65 -12.27
C ILE A 308 19.47 7.62 -13.20
N GLU A 309 18.36 7.21 -13.74
CA GLU A 309 17.45 8.06 -14.51
C GLU A 309 16.22 8.42 -13.65
N VAL A 310 15.87 9.70 -13.62
CA VAL A 310 14.74 10.20 -12.84
C VAL A 310 13.80 10.98 -13.73
N LYS A 311 12.52 10.65 -13.67
CA LYS A 311 11.44 11.40 -14.30
C LYS A 311 10.45 11.92 -13.27
N ILE A 312 9.73 12.98 -13.61
CA ILE A 312 8.54 13.44 -12.86
C ILE A 312 7.29 13.17 -13.69
N SER A 313 6.23 12.74 -13.01
CA SER A 313 4.91 12.54 -13.58
C SER A 313 4.07 13.79 -13.36
N ILE A 314 3.48 14.30 -14.44
CA ILE A 314 2.62 15.49 -14.46
C ILE A 314 1.32 15.08 -15.13
N LEU A 315 0.34 14.70 -14.32
CA LEU A 315 -0.96 14.30 -14.85
C LEU A 315 -1.75 15.51 -15.36
N PRO A 316 -2.41 15.40 -16.53
CA PRO A 316 -3.23 16.48 -17.06
C PRO A 316 -4.42 16.75 -16.13
N GLN A 317 -4.91 17.99 -16.14
CA GLN A 317 -6.15 18.31 -15.45
C GLN A 317 -7.32 17.55 -16.08
N HIS A 318 -8.33 17.25 -15.29
CA HIS A 318 -9.58 16.66 -15.75
C HIS A 318 -10.40 17.68 -16.55
N SER A 319 -11.22 17.23 -17.50
CA SER A 319 -12.06 18.09 -18.34
C SER A 319 -13.04 18.96 -17.54
N SER A 320 -13.45 18.51 -16.35
CA SER A 320 -14.26 19.32 -15.41
C SER A 320 -13.51 20.44 -14.70
N GLY A 321 -12.23 20.61 -14.97
CA GLY A 321 -11.36 21.60 -14.35
C GLY A 321 -10.54 21.06 -13.18
N MET A 322 -10.10 21.99 -12.31
CA MET A 322 -9.23 21.66 -11.19
C MET A 322 -10.00 20.92 -10.10
N ILE A 323 -9.51 19.74 -9.77
CA ILE A 323 -9.96 18.95 -8.62
C ILE A 323 -8.89 19.02 -7.53
N PRO A 324 -9.15 19.65 -6.38
CA PRO A 324 -8.15 19.83 -5.34
C PRO A 324 -7.54 18.52 -4.86
N PHE A 325 -6.23 18.47 -4.64
CA PHE A 325 -5.49 17.31 -4.14
C PHE A 325 -5.67 16.04 -4.97
N SER A 326 -5.80 16.18 -6.28
CA SER A 326 -5.89 15.07 -7.23
C SER A 326 -4.90 15.21 -8.38
N ARG A 327 -5.04 14.40 -9.43
CA ARG A 327 -4.21 14.40 -10.65
C ARG A 327 -2.73 14.26 -10.30
N VAL A 328 -2.42 13.26 -9.49
CA VAL A 328 -1.07 13.02 -8.95
C VAL A 328 -0.70 11.54 -9.05
N GLU A 329 0.59 11.30 -9.27
CA GLU A 329 1.20 9.98 -9.15
C GLU A 329 1.34 9.63 -7.65
N HIS A 330 0.57 8.67 -7.16
CA HIS A 330 0.54 8.31 -5.75
C HIS A 330 0.84 6.83 -5.50
N LEU A 331 1.24 6.08 -6.54
CA LEU A 331 1.76 4.73 -6.36
C LEU A 331 3.01 4.75 -5.48
N LYS A 332 3.28 3.63 -4.84
CA LYS A 332 4.49 3.43 -4.01
C LYS A 332 4.95 1.99 -4.17
N TYR A 333 5.85 1.79 -5.13
CA TYR A 333 6.38 0.44 -5.38
C TYR A 333 7.79 0.48 -5.99
N LEU A 334 8.47 -0.66 -5.92
CA LEU A 334 9.66 -0.99 -6.70
C LEU A 334 9.47 -2.35 -7.36
N VAL A 335 10.08 -2.50 -8.52
CA VAL A 335 10.35 -3.81 -9.14
C VAL A 335 11.85 -3.90 -9.41
N ILE A 336 12.45 -5.02 -9.01
CA ILE A 336 13.89 -5.24 -9.03
C ILE A 336 14.17 -6.50 -9.83
N ASP A 337 15.04 -6.37 -10.85
CA ASP A 337 15.52 -7.43 -11.72
C ASP A 337 14.42 -8.24 -12.44
N GLY A 338 13.18 -7.72 -12.53
CA GLY A 338 12.03 -8.45 -13.07
C GLY A 338 11.61 -9.66 -12.21
N GLU A 339 11.99 -9.69 -10.94
CA GLU A 339 11.80 -10.83 -10.04
C GLU A 339 11.21 -10.41 -8.68
N THR A 340 11.70 -9.33 -8.08
CA THR A 340 11.27 -8.88 -6.75
C THR A 340 10.39 -7.65 -6.87
N GLY A 341 9.18 -7.72 -6.31
CA GLY A 341 8.27 -6.59 -6.16
C GLY A 341 8.20 -6.09 -4.72
N TYR A 342 7.99 -4.82 -4.56
CA TYR A 342 7.72 -4.15 -3.28
C TYR A 342 6.58 -3.16 -3.50
N VAL A 343 5.47 -3.34 -2.79
CA VAL A 343 4.30 -2.45 -2.82
C VAL A 343 4.02 -2.01 -1.39
N THR A 344 3.82 -0.70 -1.19
CA THR A 344 3.73 -0.16 0.17
C THR A 344 2.72 0.97 0.30
N THR A 345 2.31 1.22 1.54
CA THR A 345 1.55 2.40 1.91
C THR A 345 2.45 3.63 2.17
N SER A 346 3.76 3.45 2.28
CA SER A 346 4.74 4.45 2.70
C SER A 346 5.30 5.24 1.52
N ASN A 347 5.43 6.57 1.65
CA ASN A 347 6.34 7.32 0.78
C ASN A 347 7.80 7.10 1.19
N TRP A 348 8.75 7.49 0.32
CA TRP A 348 10.17 7.22 0.58
C TRP A 348 10.82 8.39 1.31
N GLY A 349 10.82 8.28 2.61
CA GLY A 349 11.45 9.25 3.49
C GLY A 349 11.47 8.78 4.94
N PRO A 350 12.38 9.33 5.77
CA PRO A 350 12.59 8.86 7.13
C PRO A 350 11.33 8.92 8.00
N GLY A 351 10.49 9.93 7.82
CA GLY A 351 9.23 10.06 8.56
C GLY A 351 8.29 8.88 8.36
N TYR A 352 8.30 8.23 7.19
CA TYR A 352 7.46 7.06 6.91
C TYR A 352 8.03 5.78 7.48
N PHE A 353 9.34 5.58 7.38
CA PHE A 353 9.99 4.34 7.83
C PHE A 353 10.28 4.30 9.32
N LEU A 354 10.60 5.46 9.93
CA LEU A 354 11.12 5.54 11.29
C LEU A 354 10.07 5.94 12.32
N THR A 355 9.01 6.64 11.91
CA THR A 355 8.06 7.24 12.86
C THR A 355 6.58 7.01 12.52
N SER A 356 6.23 6.76 11.25
CA SER A 356 4.84 6.58 10.84
C SER A 356 4.46 5.11 10.64
N ARG A 357 3.20 4.78 10.88
CA ARG A 357 2.63 3.47 10.59
C ARG A 357 2.56 3.24 9.08
N GLY A 358 3.13 2.15 8.61
CA GLY A 358 3.04 1.68 7.24
C GLY A 358 2.98 0.15 7.15
N VAL A 359 2.53 -0.33 6.00
CA VAL A 359 2.48 -1.75 5.64
C VAL A 359 3.07 -1.91 4.26
N ALA A 360 3.93 -2.90 4.08
CA ALA A 360 4.53 -3.27 2.82
C ALA A 360 4.35 -4.75 2.51
N VAL A 361 4.18 -5.05 1.23
CA VAL A 361 4.13 -6.40 0.67
C VAL A 361 5.34 -6.55 -0.25
N PHE A 362 6.21 -7.51 0.07
CA PHE A 362 7.29 -7.92 -0.81
C PHE A 362 6.87 -9.18 -1.55
N THR A 363 7.05 -9.22 -2.86
CA THR A 363 6.80 -10.39 -3.70
C THR A 363 8.07 -10.88 -4.35
N LYS A 364 8.17 -12.17 -4.60
CA LYS A 364 9.25 -12.78 -5.37
C LYS A 364 8.68 -13.75 -6.38
N GLY A 365 9.02 -13.54 -7.65
CA GLY A 365 8.55 -14.32 -8.80
C GLY A 365 8.12 -13.44 -9.96
N ALA A 366 8.41 -13.89 -11.17
CA ALA A 366 8.20 -13.15 -12.41
C ALA A 366 6.72 -12.74 -12.63
N ALA A 367 5.76 -13.55 -12.18
CA ALA A 367 4.34 -13.23 -12.36
C ALA A 367 3.90 -11.94 -11.64
N ALA A 368 4.39 -11.68 -10.43
CA ALA A 368 4.13 -10.42 -9.73
C ALA A 368 4.97 -9.28 -10.31
N ALA A 369 6.24 -9.54 -10.60
CA ALA A 369 7.13 -8.54 -11.17
C ALA A 369 6.64 -8.04 -12.53
N SER A 370 6.10 -8.90 -13.39
CA SER A 370 5.57 -8.51 -14.72
C SER A 370 4.42 -7.50 -14.63
N VAL A 371 3.57 -7.59 -13.62
CA VAL A 371 2.50 -6.60 -13.39
C VAL A 371 3.10 -5.22 -13.08
N LEU A 372 4.09 -5.18 -12.17
CA LEU A 372 4.76 -3.94 -11.79
C LEU A 372 5.58 -3.34 -12.94
N GLU A 373 6.22 -4.19 -13.74
CA GLU A 373 6.94 -3.78 -14.96
C GLU A 373 6.00 -3.22 -16.02
N ASP A 374 4.81 -3.80 -16.23
CA ASP A 374 3.82 -3.26 -17.17
C ASP A 374 3.34 -1.87 -16.73
N ILE A 375 3.00 -1.69 -15.45
CA ILE A 375 2.63 -0.38 -14.90
C ILE A 375 3.77 0.61 -15.08
N PHE A 376 5.01 0.21 -14.76
CA PHE A 376 6.17 1.08 -14.91
C PHE A 376 6.40 1.47 -16.37
N ALA A 377 6.39 0.53 -17.29
CA ALA A 377 6.63 0.77 -18.72
C ALA A 377 5.60 1.73 -19.31
N ARG A 378 4.31 1.59 -18.95
CA ARG A 378 3.24 2.50 -19.37
C ARG A 378 3.47 3.93 -18.88
N THR A 379 3.89 4.08 -17.62
CA THR A 379 4.22 5.39 -17.08
C THR A 379 5.49 5.93 -17.71
N TRP A 380 6.57 5.16 -17.74
CA TRP A 380 7.88 5.57 -18.20
C TRP A 380 7.93 6.03 -19.65
N ALA A 381 7.20 5.35 -20.53
CA ALA A 381 7.07 5.68 -21.94
C ALA A 381 5.84 6.58 -22.25
N GLY A 382 5.01 6.85 -21.24
CA GLY A 382 3.77 7.58 -21.40
C GLY A 382 3.95 9.08 -21.62
N PRO A 383 2.86 9.78 -22.00
CA PRO A 383 2.92 11.21 -22.35
C PRO A 383 2.99 12.13 -21.11
N TYR A 384 2.85 11.59 -19.89
CA TYR A 384 2.73 12.40 -18.67
C TYR A 384 4.01 12.47 -17.86
N VAL A 385 5.13 11.97 -18.37
CA VAL A 385 6.41 12.03 -17.67
C VAL A 385 7.46 12.82 -18.46
N GLN A 386 8.33 13.48 -17.72
CA GLN A 386 9.48 14.17 -18.30
C GLN A 386 10.72 13.94 -17.43
N PRO A 387 11.94 13.90 -18.05
CA PRO A 387 13.18 13.81 -17.29
C PRO A 387 13.30 14.98 -16.31
N VAL A 388 13.88 14.70 -15.15
CA VAL A 388 14.27 15.75 -14.20
C VAL A 388 15.50 16.46 -14.76
N ASP A 389 15.38 17.77 -15.01
CA ASP A 389 16.52 18.63 -15.31
C ASP A 389 17.12 19.14 -13.98
N PRO A 390 18.34 18.73 -13.62
CA PRO A 390 18.97 19.15 -12.37
C PRO A 390 19.29 20.65 -12.30
N LEU A 391 19.30 21.36 -13.43
CA LEU A 391 19.61 22.80 -13.50
C LEU A 391 18.34 23.67 -13.50
N LYS A 392 17.19 23.08 -13.84
CA LYS A 392 15.91 23.80 -13.91
C LYS A 392 15.42 24.18 -12.50
N GLU A 393 14.94 25.40 -12.36
CA GLU A 393 14.15 25.80 -11.19
C GLU A 393 12.71 25.30 -11.35
N TYR A 394 12.27 24.44 -10.43
CA TYR A 394 10.89 23.96 -10.38
C TYR A 394 10.08 24.80 -9.40
N ARG A 395 8.86 25.13 -9.77
CA ARG A 395 7.92 25.80 -8.88
C ARG A 395 7.04 24.77 -8.18
N PRO A 396 6.67 24.99 -6.91
CA PRO A 396 5.70 24.12 -6.23
C PRO A 396 4.37 24.04 -7.01
N VAL A 397 3.85 22.85 -7.16
CA VAL A 397 2.57 22.63 -7.83
C VAL A 397 1.44 23.14 -6.94
N LYS A 398 0.51 23.90 -7.55
CA LYS A 398 -0.72 24.33 -6.88
C LYS A 398 -1.66 23.13 -6.72
N ARG A 399 -2.08 22.84 -5.49
CA ARG A 399 -2.87 21.63 -5.14
C ARG A 399 -4.33 21.94 -4.81
N ASN A 400 -4.65 23.21 -4.64
CA ASN A 400 -5.99 23.75 -4.31
C ASN A 400 -6.18 25.16 -4.90
#